data_f5315ee030e6559f742e44fa1b757924
#
_entry.id   f5315ee030e6559f742e44fa1b757924
#
_cell.length_a   1.000
_cell.length_b   1.000
_cell.length_c   1.000
_cell.angle_alpha   90.00
_cell.angle_beta   90.00
_cell.angle_gamma   90.00
#
_symmetry.space_group_name_H-M   'P 1'
#
loop_
_entity.id
_entity.type
_entity.pdbx_description
1 polymer ?
#
loop_
_entity_poly.entity_id
_entity_poly.type
_entity_poly.pdbx_seq_one_letter_code
_entity_poly.pdbx_strand_id
1 'polypeptide(L)'
;MALININYESKTLGMPVMINAIIPQGRGSYKTLYLLHGMGGDYTTWITKSRVADYVDNTDIAVIMISGDNKCYVDNVHGRKYFTFLTEELIETCTNWFGLSCDRKDRYIAGMSMGGYGAVHAALIKPDEYG
;
A
#
# COMPACT_ATOMS: atom_id res chain seq x y z
N MET A 1 -8.42 3.72 -15.99
CA MET A 1 -8.14 3.34 -14.60
C MET A 1 -9.30 3.72 -13.68
N ALA A 2 -9.44 3.09 -12.54
CA ALA A 2 -10.43 3.44 -11.51
C ALA A 2 -9.72 3.88 -10.24
N LEU A 3 -10.10 5.01 -9.66
CA LEU A 3 -9.72 5.42 -8.32
C LEU A 3 -10.81 4.96 -7.36
N ILE A 4 -10.44 4.11 -6.39
CA ILE A 4 -11.36 3.49 -5.44
C ILE A 4 -10.97 3.91 -4.03
N ASN A 5 -11.91 4.50 -3.30
CA ASN A 5 -11.76 4.79 -1.89
C ASN A 5 -12.42 3.67 -1.08
N ILE A 6 -11.68 3.08 -0.16
CA ILE A 6 -12.12 1.90 0.60
C ILE A 6 -12.05 2.22 2.08
N ASN A 7 -13.10 1.87 2.79
CA ASN A 7 -13.15 1.86 4.25
C ASN A 7 -13.48 0.44 4.71
N TYR A 8 -12.63 -0.15 5.55
CA TYR A 8 -12.87 -1.48 6.09
C TYR A 8 -12.27 -1.65 7.49
N GLU A 9 -12.75 -2.65 8.22
CA GLU A 9 -12.25 -3.01 9.55
C GLU A 9 -10.95 -3.83 9.43
N SER A 10 -9.82 -3.26 9.84
CA SER A 10 -8.57 -4.00 9.93
C SER A 10 -8.53 -4.85 11.19
N LYS A 11 -8.30 -6.14 11.05
CA LYS A 11 -8.12 -7.05 12.19
C LYS A 11 -6.80 -6.80 12.89
N THR A 12 -5.74 -6.55 12.14
CA THR A 12 -4.39 -6.31 12.68
C THR A 12 -4.32 -5.01 13.47
N LEU A 13 -4.95 -3.94 12.95
CA LEU A 13 -4.97 -2.64 13.63
C LEU A 13 -6.11 -2.51 14.65
N GLY A 14 -7.14 -3.36 14.56
CA GLY A 14 -8.30 -3.32 15.45
C GLY A 14 -9.11 -2.04 15.33
N MET A 15 -9.21 -1.50 14.12
CA MET A 15 -9.96 -0.26 13.84
C MET A 15 -10.33 -0.16 12.35
N PRO A 16 -11.30 0.71 11.99
CA PRO A 16 -11.53 1.08 10.59
C PRO A 16 -10.30 1.73 9.98
N VAL A 17 -9.99 1.36 8.73
CA VAL A 17 -8.90 1.96 7.95
C VAL A 17 -9.41 2.45 6.61
N MET A 18 -8.76 3.50 6.10
CA MET A 18 -9.05 4.08 4.80
C MET A 18 -7.89 3.79 3.85
N ILE A 19 -8.22 3.37 2.63
CA ILE A 19 -7.27 3.09 1.56
C ILE A 19 -7.73 3.79 0.30
N ASN A 20 -6.80 4.38 -0.45
CA ASN A 20 -7.01 4.69 -1.86
C ASN A 20 -6.33 3.63 -2.73
N ALA A 21 -7.04 3.14 -3.72
CA ALA A 21 -6.51 2.21 -4.70
C ALA A 21 -6.72 2.75 -6.12
N ILE A 22 -5.66 2.74 -6.93
CA ILE A 22 -5.76 2.97 -8.38
C ILE A 22 -5.69 1.60 -9.03
N ILE A 23 -6.75 1.23 -9.74
CA ILE A 23 -6.84 -0.09 -10.38
C ILE A 23 -6.97 0.09 -11.89
N PRO A 24 -6.12 -0.59 -12.69
CA PRO A 24 -6.28 -0.60 -14.15
C PRO A 24 -7.62 -1.19 -14.59
N GLN A 25 -8.15 -0.73 -15.72
CA GLN A 25 -9.44 -1.22 -16.26
C GLN A 25 -9.27 -2.35 -17.29
N GLY A 26 -8.14 -3.04 -17.30
CA GLY A 26 -7.89 -4.15 -18.18
C GLY A 26 -8.40 -5.49 -17.65
N ARG A 27 -8.04 -6.55 -18.36
CA ARG A 27 -8.23 -7.93 -17.92
C ARG A 27 -6.87 -8.52 -17.55
N GLY A 28 -6.82 -9.30 -16.49
CA GLY A 28 -5.62 -10.01 -16.08
C GLY A 28 -5.21 -9.72 -14.65
N SER A 29 -4.04 -10.21 -14.30
CA SER A 29 -3.41 -9.98 -13.01
C SER A 29 -2.53 -8.74 -13.10
N TYR A 30 -2.70 -7.80 -12.17
CA TYR A 30 -1.97 -6.55 -12.16
C TYR A 30 -0.74 -6.64 -11.28
N LYS A 31 0.34 -5.96 -11.71
CA LYS A 31 1.45 -5.61 -10.81
C LYS A 31 0.96 -4.64 -9.75
N THR A 32 1.59 -4.62 -8.59
CA THR A 32 1.14 -3.80 -7.47
C THR A 32 2.26 -2.94 -6.92
N LEU A 33 1.99 -1.66 -6.74
CA LEU A 33 2.83 -0.72 -6.01
C LEU A 33 2.14 -0.31 -4.71
N TYR A 34 2.70 -0.70 -3.57
CA TYR A 34 2.34 -0.16 -2.26
C TYR A 34 3.11 1.16 -2.06
N LEU A 35 2.39 2.28 -1.97
CA LEU A 35 2.96 3.62 -1.99
C LEU A 35 2.70 4.35 -0.67
N LEU A 36 3.76 4.60 0.08
CA LEU A 36 3.72 5.06 1.47
C LEU A 36 3.97 6.57 1.56
N HIS A 37 3.10 7.28 2.31
CA HIS A 37 3.25 8.72 2.55
C HIS A 37 4.32 9.03 3.59
N GLY A 38 4.78 10.27 3.62
CA GLY A 38 5.69 10.80 4.63
C GLY A 38 4.96 11.28 5.91
N MET A 39 5.73 11.78 6.89
CA MET A 39 5.21 12.33 8.13
C MET A 39 4.17 13.43 7.86
N GLY A 40 3.07 13.40 8.59
CA GLY A 40 1.97 14.37 8.45
C GLY A 40 1.01 14.11 7.28
N GLY A 41 1.24 13.05 6.48
CA GLY A 41 0.36 12.63 5.41
C GLY A 41 -0.66 11.57 5.82
N ASP A 42 -1.41 11.10 4.83
CA ASP A 42 -2.38 10.01 4.96
C ASP A 42 -2.58 9.30 3.61
N TYR A 43 -3.58 8.42 3.53
CA TYR A 43 -3.93 7.66 2.32
C TYR A 43 -4.30 8.54 1.10
N THR A 44 -4.57 9.84 1.29
CA THR A 44 -4.91 10.78 0.21
C THR A 44 -3.71 11.55 -0.35
N THR A 45 -2.58 11.53 0.35
CA THR A 45 -1.43 12.41 0.08
C THR A 45 -0.92 12.26 -1.35
N TRP A 46 -0.70 11.04 -1.81
CA TRP A 46 -0.18 10.79 -3.15
C TRP A 46 -1.14 11.20 -4.26
N ILE A 47 -2.45 11.04 -4.03
CA ILE A 47 -3.48 11.46 -5.00
C ILE A 47 -3.57 12.99 -5.08
N THR A 48 -3.53 13.66 -3.94
CA THR A 48 -3.78 15.12 -3.88
C THR A 48 -2.54 15.97 -4.16
N LYS A 49 -1.34 15.42 -3.92
CA LYS A 49 -0.08 16.16 -3.99
C LYS A 49 0.91 15.65 -5.04
N SER A 50 0.51 14.68 -5.86
CA SER A 50 1.35 14.17 -6.94
C SER A 50 0.51 13.85 -8.19
N ARG A 51 1.21 13.46 -9.24
CA ARG A 51 0.59 13.00 -10.49
C ARG A 51 0.63 11.48 -10.62
N VAL A 52 0.59 10.75 -9.51
CA VAL A 52 0.68 9.28 -9.53
C VAL A 52 -0.39 8.66 -10.44
N ALA A 53 -1.61 9.18 -10.41
CA ALA A 53 -2.70 8.69 -11.24
C ALA A 53 -2.38 8.83 -12.75
N ASP A 54 -1.79 9.96 -13.16
CA ASP A 54 -1.39 10.19 -14.56
C ASP A 54 -0.27 9.22 -14.98
N TYR A 55 0.69 8.95 -14.09
CA TYR A 55 1.83 8.09 -14.40
C TYR A 55 1.46 6.63 -14.55
N VAL A 56 0.44 6.16 -13.85
CA VAL A 56 0.02 4.75 -13.95
C VAL A 56 -1.15 4.54 -14.89
N ASP A 57 -1.73 5.63 -15.42
CA ASP A 57 -2.79 5.50 -16.41
C ASP A 57 -2.27 4.76 -17.66
N ASN A 58 -3.10 3.87 -18.19
CA ASN A 58 -2.75 2.98 -19.31
C ASN A 58 -1.57 2.00 -19.04
N THR A 59 -1.27 1.73 -17.78
CA THR A 59 -0.31 0.67 -17.39
C THR A 59 -1.05 -0.54 -16.81
N ASP A 60 -0.29 -1.60 -16.48
CA ASP A 60 -0.77 -2.78 -15.77
C ASP A 60 -0.50 -2.71 -14.24
N ILE A 61 -0.24 -1.51 -13.72
CA ILE A 61 0.15 -1.29 -12.33
C ILE A 61 -1.04 -0.79 -11.52
N ALA A 62 -1.43 -1.56 -10.49
CA ALA A 62 -2.30 -1.12 -9.42
C ALA A 62 -1.48 -0.40 -8.34
N VAL A 63 -2.01 0.69 -7.77
CA VAL A 63 -1.33 1.44 -6.70
C VAL A 63 -2.21 1.41 -5.45
N ILE A 64 -1.64 1.00 -4.33
CA ILE A 64 -2.33 0.94 -3.03
C ILE A 64 -1.69 1.97 -2.10
N MET A 65 -2.49 2.87 -1.56
CA MET A 65 -2.07 3.97 -0.69
C MET A 65 -2.82 3.91 0.63
N ILE A 66 -2.09 3.89 1.72
CA ILE A 66 -2.61 3.71 3.09
C ILE A 66 -2.24 4.88 4.00
N SER A 67 -2.86 4.93 5.18
CA SER A 67 -2.43 5.80 6.27
C SER A 67 -1.51 5.05 7.24
N GLY A 68 -0.38 5.65 7.57
CA GLY A 68 0.60 5.14 8.54
C GLY A 68 0.55 5.85 9.90
N ASP A 69 -0.33 6.83 10.08
CA ASP A 69 -0.58 7.59 11.32
C ASP A 69 0.67 8.10 12.05
N ASN A 70 1.67 8.52 11.29
CA ASN A 70 2.98 8.98 11.82
C ASN A 70 3.69 7.95 12.74
N LYS A 71 3.45 6.66 12.52
CA LYS A 71 4.01 5.54 13.31
C LYS A 71 5.17 4.82 12.61
N CYS A 72 5.78 5.44 11.61
CA CYS A 72 6.93 4.91 10.85
C CYS A 72 6.73 3.51 10.26
N TYR A 73 5.51 3.07 10.08
CA TYR A 73 5.17 1.74 9.54
C TYR A 73 5.82 0.58 10.31
N VAL A 74 5.95 0.74 11.64
CA VAL A 74 6.50 -0.28 12.54
C VAL A 74 5.42 -0.86 13.47
N ASP A 75 5.68 -2.04 14.00
CA ASP A 75 4.86 -2.59 15.08
C ASP A 75 5.24 -1.92 16.41
N ASN A 76 4.27 -1.25 17.02
CA ASN A 76 4.50 -0.54 18.29
C ASN A 76 4.28 -1.49 19.47
N VAL A 77 5.19 -1.50 20.44
CA VAL A 77 5.15 -2.38 21.63
C VAL A 77 3.86 -2.22 22.42
N HIS A 78 3.40 -0.97 22.59
CA HIS A 78 2.16 -0.62 23.31
C HIS A 78 1.13 0.05 22.40
N GLY A 79 1.22 -0.17 21.08
CA GLY A 79 0.36 0.46 20.10
C GLY A 79 -0.04 -0.50 18.99
N ARG A 80 -0.39 0.07 17.84
CA ARG A 80 -0.89 -0.69 16.71
C ARG A 80 0.26 -1.25 15.87
N LYS A 81 -0.01 -2.39 15.22
CA LYS A 81 0.98 -3.16 14.45
C LYS A 81 0.96 -2.77 12.97
N TYR A 82 1.47 -1.57 12.66
CA TYR A 82 1.47 -1.07 11.28
C TYR A 82 2.36 -1.86 10.33
N PHE A 83 3.47 -2.42 10.80
CA PHE A 83 4.34 -3.26 9.97
C PHE A 83 3.63 -4.56 9.57
N THR A 84 3.02 -5.25 10.52
CA THR A 84 2.24 -6.47 10.26
C THR A 84 1.05 -6.17 9.34
N PHE A 85 0.33 -5.07 9.59
CA PHE A 85 -0.74 -4.63 8.70
C PHE A 85 -0.26 -4.44 7.26
N LEU A 86 0.82 -3.69 7.06
CA LEU A 86 1.37 -3.37 5.75
C LEU A 86 1.85 -4.61 4.99
N THR A 87 2.60 -5.48 5.67
CA THR A 87 3.33 -6.58 5.01
C THR A 87 2.55 -7.89 4.94
N GLU A 88 1.48 -8.02 5.67
CA GLU A 88 0.66 -9.25 5.74
C GLU A 88 -0.80 -8.99 5.37
N GLU A 89 -1.58 -8.35 6.25
CA GLU A 89 -3.03 -8.17 6.05
C GLU A 89 -3.35 -7.38 4.78
N LEU A 90 -2.68 -6.26 4.53
CA LEU A 90 -2.95 -5.40 3.39
C LEU A 90 -2.69 -6.12 2.06
N ILE A 91 -1.58 -6.84 1.98
CA ILE A 91 -1.21 -7.61 0.78
C ILE A 91 -2.27 -8.67 0.49
N GLU A 92 -2.63 -9.49 1.48
CA GLU A 92 -3.63 -10.52 1.32
C GLU A 92 -5.00 -9.95 0.92
N THR A 93 -5.44 -8.94 1.64
CA THR A 93 -6.76 -8.32 1.43
C THR A 93 -6.88 -7.70 0.04
N CYS A 94 -5.91 -6.88 -0.38
CA CYS A 94 -5.93 -6.23 -1.69
C CYS A 94 -5.76 -7.23 -2.84
N THR A 95 -4.92 -8.25 -2.65
CA THR A 95 -4.77 -9.32 -3.64
C THR A 95 -6.08 -10.05 -3.89
N ASN A 96 -6.82 -10.38 -2.82
CA ASN A 96 -8.10 -11.06 -2.93
C ASN A 96 -9.19 -10.16 -3.54
N TRP A 97 -9.23 -8.88 -3.19
CA TRP A 97 -10.27 -7.98 -3.70
C TRP A 97 -10.09 -7.61 -5.17
N PHE A 98 -8.85 -7.43 -5.61
CA PHE A 98 -8.55 -6.85 -6.93
C PHE A 98 -7.91 -7.81 -7.92
N GLY A 99 -7.70 -9.07 -7.56
CA GLY A 99 -7.04 -10.04 -8.44
C GLY A 99 -5.60 -9.63 -8.79
N LEU A 100 -4.86 -9.10 -7.80
CA LEU A 100 -3.47 -8.69 -8.00
C LEU A 100 -2.55 -9.91 -8.17
N SER A 101 -1.43 -9.73 -8.85
CA SER A 101 -0.44 -10.80 -8.98
C SER A 101 0.08 -11.26 -7.62
N CYS A 102 0.16 -12.56 -7.42
CA CYS A 102 0.77 -13.16 -6.23
C CYS A 102 2.29 -13.31 -6.34
N ASP A 103 2.85 -13.08 -7.55
CA ASP A 103 4.28 -13.22 -7.79
C ASP A 103 5.06 -12.08 -7.12
N ARG A 104 6.14 -12.44 -6.43
CA ARG A 104 7.05 -11.48 -5.80
C ARG A 104 7.55 -10.42 -6.79
N LYS A 105 7.93 -10.83 -8.00
CA LYS A 105 8.46 -9.95 -9.06
C LYS A 105 7.49 -8.85 -9.52
N ASP A 106 6.20 -9.01 -9.23
CA ASP A 106 5.13 -8.10 -9.62
C ASP A 106 4.65 -7.23 -8.45
N ARG A 107 5.29 -7.33 -7.28
CA ARG A 107 4.93 -6.57 -6.09
C ARG A 107 6.06 -5.63 -5.68
N TYR A 108 5.75 -4.35 -5.62
CA TYR A 108 6.69 -3.27 -5.31
C TYR A 108 6.22 -2.46 -4.12
N ILE A 109 7.17 -1.88 -3.40
CA ILE A 109 6.91 -0.96 -2.30
C ILE A 109 7.80 0.26 -2.44
N ALA A 110 7.24 1.45 -2.28
CA ALA A 110 7.97 2.71 -2.34
C ALA A 110 7.37 3.72 -1.37
N GLY A 111 8.09 4.77 -1.09
CA GLY A 111 7.60 5.83 -0.21
C GLY A 111 8.55 7.01 -0.15
N MET A 112 8.07 8.08 0.50
CA MET A 112 8.82 9.31 0.71
C MET A 112 9.06 9.52 2.20
N SER A 113 10.28 9.93 2.59
CA SER A 113 10.63 10.26 3.98
C SER A 113 10.31 9.09 4.93
N MET A 114 9.39 9.26 5.89
CA MET A 114 8.88 8.19 6.75
C MET A 114 8.41 6.97 5.93
N GLY A 115 7.74 7.21 4.80
CA GLY A 115 7.32 6.15 3.88
C GLY A 115 8.49 5.47 3.19
N GLY A 116 9.56 6.19 2.88
CA GLY A 116 10.79 5.62 2.36
C GLY A 116 11.46 4.68 3.37
N TYR A 117 11.51 5.08 4.64
CA TYR A 117 11.93 4.19 5.72
C TYR A 117 11.06 2.93 5.79
N GLY A 118 9.74 3.09 5.77
CA GLY A 118 8.80 1.97 5.80
C GLY A 118 9.00 1.01 4.63
N ALA A 119 9.22 1.52 3.43
CA ALA A 119 9.46 0.72 2.24
C ALA A 119 10.77 -0.08 2.33
N VAL A 120 11.87 0.57 2.70
CA VAL A 120 13.17 -0.11 2.87
C VAL A 120 13.11 -1.15 3.99
N HIS A 121 12.51 -0.80 5.13
CA HIS A 121 12.35 -1.72 6.26
C HIS A 121 11.53 -2.95 5.86
N ALA A 122 10.40 -2.77 5.19
CA ALA A 122 9.58 -3.88 4.71
C ALA A 122 10.34 -4.78 3.74
N ALA A 123 11.05 -4.21 2.77
CA ALA A 123 11.80 -4.97 1.78
C ALA A 123 12.98 -5.76 2.40
N LEU A 124 13.64 -5.20 3.41
CA LEU A 124 14.76 -5.88 4.09
C LEU A 124 14.29 -6.99 5.03
N ILE A 125 13.18 -6.79 5.75
CA ILE A 125 12.66 -7.79 6.69
C ILE A 125 11.86 -8.89 5.97
N LYS A 126 11.18 -8.55 4.88
CA LYS A 126 10.36 -9.46 4.08
C LYS A 126 10.86 -9.53 2.63
N PRO A 127 12.11 -9.96 2.37
CA PRO A 127 12.70 -9.92 1.02
C PRO A 127 11.98 -10.83 0.02
N ASP A 128 11.23 -11.82 0.49
CA ASP A 128 10.45 -12.73 -0.36
C ASP A 128 9.08 -12.16 -0.78
N GLU A 129 8.69 -10.99 -0.25
CA GLU A 129 7.41 -10.36 -0.57
C GLU A 129 7.50 -9.35 -1.72
N TYR A 130 8.67 -8.73 -1.94
CA TYR A 130 8.84 -7.64 -2.91
C TYR A 130 9.90 -7.95 -3.96
N GLY A 131 9.60 -7.53 -5.22
CA GLY A 131 10.50 -7.67 -6.36
C GLY A 131 11.46 -6.51 -6.58
#